data_e48da7367c4f3e48630cefcde3794d9b
#
_entry.id   e48da7367c4f3e48630cefcde3794d9b
#
_cell.length_a   1.000
_cell.length_b   1.000
_cell.length_c   1.000
_cell.angle_alpha   90.00
_cell.angle_beta   90.00
_cell.angle_gamma   90.00
#
_symmetry.space_group_name_H-M   'P 1'
#
loop_
_entity.id
_entity.type
_entity.pdbx_description
1 polymer ?
#
loop_
_entity_poly.entity_id
_entity_poly.type
_entity_poly.pdbx_seq_one_letter_code
_entity_poly.pdbx_strand_id
1 'polypeptide(L)'
;METGTKILVVDDNDFIRIAVSKMLSRLGYEVASADSGENGLSIFLKNLFDIVLSDYEMPGMDGVAFACSIKNSSPRTRVVIMTGAGKETVFSRKSMAVDEVISKPFTLAEIDEAIQSVSDKAIFA
;
A
#
# COMPACT_ATOMS: atom_id res chain seq x y z
N MET A 1 16.17 -7.25 -10.47
CA MET A 1 15.28 -6.10 -10.53
C MET A 1 13.95 -6.45 -11.15
N GLU A 2 12.90 -6.23 -10.43
CA GLU A 2 11.57 -6.57 -10.88
C GLU A 2 10.98 -5.46 -11.73
N THR A 3 11.17 -5.54 -13.02
CA THR A 3 10.48 -4.65 -13.93
C THR A 3 9.06 -5.17 -14.11
N GLY A 4 8.10 -4.30 -14.05
CA GLY A 4 6.71 -4.69 -14.23
C GLY A 4 5.93 -4.88 -12.94
N THR A 5 6.57 -4.79 -11.79
CA THR A 5 5.84 -4.80 -10.52
C THR A 5 5.00 -3.53 -10.44
N LYS A 6 3.72 -3.70 -10.22
CA LYS A 6 2.76 -2.59 -10.19
C LYS A 6 2.29 -2.32 -8.78
N ILE A 7 2.37 -1.06 -8.38
CA ILE A 7 2.00 -0.63 -7.03
C ILE A 7 0.93 0.45 -7.13
N LEU A 8 -0.13 0.29 -6.35
CA LEU A 8 -1.17 1.31 -6.21
C LEU A 8 -0.93 2.05 -4.90
N VAL A 9 -0.79 3.37 -4.97
CA VAL A 9 -0.59 4.23 -3.80
C VAL A 9 -1.89 4.95 -3.50
N VAL A 10 -2.38 4.82 -2.27
CA VAL A 10 -3.64 5.45 -1.85
C VAL A 10 -3.39 6.31 -0.62
N ASP A 11 -3.62 7.60 -0.75
CA ASP A 11 -3.44 8.56 0.34
C ASP A 11 -4.24 9.82 -0.01
N ASP A 12 -5.02 10.33 0.94
CA ASP A 12 -5.82 11.53 0.71
C ASP A 12 -4.98 12.81 0.77
N ASN A 13 -3.76 12.73 1.28
CA ASN A 13 -2.84 13.86 1.31
C ASN A 13 -2.06 13.91 -0.01
N ASP A 14 -2.26 14.98 -0.78
CA ASP A 14 -1.65 15.12 -2.10
C ASP A 14 -0.12 15.11 -2.05
N PHE A 15 0.47 15.78 -1.05
CA PHE A 15 1.93 15.85 -0.94
C PHE A 15 2.53 14.48 -0.69
N ILE A 16 1.94 13.72 0.22
CA ILE A 16 2.45 12.40 0.55
C ILE A 16 2.25 11.45 -0.63
N ARG A 17 1.08 11.48 -1.24
CA ARG A 17 0.78 10.62 -2.39
C ARG A 17 1.76 10.85 -3.53
N ILE A 18 2.03 12.10 -3.86
CA ILE A 18 2.95 12.46 -4.93
C ILE A 18 4.38 12.06 -4.57
N ALA A 19 4.80 12.35 -3.34
CA ALA A 19 6.16 12.04 -2.91
C ALA A 19 6.43 10.53 -2.91
N VAL A 20 5.49 9.75 -2.39
CA VAL A 20 5.61 8.30 -2.36
C VAL A 20 5.63 7.72 -3.77
N SER A 21 4.76 8.22 -4.62
CA SER A 21 4.72 7.76 -6.02
C SER A 21 6.05 8.01 -6.72
N LYS A 22 6.67 9.17 -6.48
CA LYS A 22 7.98 9.47 -7.07
C LYS A 22 9.06 8.57 -6.52
N MET A 23 9.04 8.28 -5.22
CA MET A 23 10.01 7.37 -4.60
C MET A 23 9.94 6.00 -5.26
N LEU A 24 8.74 5.47 -5.40
CA LEU A 24 8.55 4.14 -5.97
C LEU A 24 8.93 4.10 -7.45
N SER A 25 8.61 5.16 -8.19
CA SER A 25 9.00 5.24 -9.59
C SER A 25 10.52 5.24 -9.76
N ARG A 26 11.24 5.92 -8.86
CA ARG A 26 12.70 5.92 -8.89
C ARG A 26 13.28 4.55 -8.61
N LEU A 27 12.57 3.73 -7.84
CA LEU A 27 12.99 2.36 -7.56
C LEU A 27 12.69 1.40 -8.72
N GLY A 28 12.01 1.87 -9.75
CA GLY A 28 11.74 1.07 -10.94
C GLY A 28 10.37 0.44 -11.00
N TYR A 29 9.50 0.75 -10.05
CA TYR A 29 8.14 0.20 -10.04
C TYR A 29 7.20 1.00 -10.94
N GLU A 30 6.17 0.34 -11.46
CA GLU A 30 5.07 1.02 -12.12
C GLU A 30 4.08 1.45 -11.06
N VAL A 31 3.68 2.72 -11.07
CA VAL A 31 2.87 3.29 -9.98
C VAL A 31 1.61 3.94 -10.54
N ALA A 32 0.49 3.62 -9.91
CA ALA A 32 -0.75 4.37 -10.06
C ALA A 32 -1.13 4.89 -8.69
N SER A 33 -1.95 5.93 -8.61
CA SER A 33 -2.33 6.48 -7.32
C SER A 33 -3.79 6.89 -7.28
N ALA A 34 -4.32 6.95 -6.07
CA ALA A 34 -5.70 7.37 -5.81
C ALA A 34 -5.74 8.18 -4.52
N ASP A 35 -6.73 9.05 -4.41
CA ASP A 35 -6.86 9.96 -3.26
C ASP A 35 -7.84 9.47 -2.19
N SER A 36 -8.44 8.30 -2.39
CA SER A 36 -9.39 7.74 -1.42
C SER A 36 -9.46 6.24 -1.58
N GLY A 37 -10.01 5.56 -0.57
CA GLY A 37 -10.23 4.12 -0.66
C GLY A 37 -11.20 3.77 -1.78
N GLU A 38 -12.25 4.55 -1.95
CA GLU A 38 -13.23 4.31 -3.00
C GLU A 38 -12.60 4.41 -4.39
N ASN A 39 -11.85 5.50 -4.64
CA ASN A 39 -11.17 5.67 -5.92
C ASN A 39 -10.09 4.61 -6.11
N GLY A 40 -9.38 4.27 -5.03
CA GLY A 40 -8.37 3.22 -5.07
C GLY A 40 -8.96 1.88 -5.47
N LEU A 41 -10.11 1.54 -4.89
CA LEU A 41 -10.76 0.28 -5.22
C LEU A 41 -11.23 0.27 -6.67
N SER A 42 -11.77 1.38 -7.15
CA SER A 42 -12.20 1.51 -8.55
C SER A 42 -11.03 1.27 -9.50
N ILE A 43 -9.89 1.87 -9.22
CA ILE A 43 -8.68 1.69 -10.04
C ILE A 43 -8.17 0.26 -9.93
N PHE A 44 -8.16 -0.29 -8.72
CA PHE A 44 -7.69 -1.64 -8.47
C PHE A 44 -8.48 -2.68 -9.25
N LEU A 45 -9.79 -2.53 -9.30
CA LEU A 45 -10.65 -3.52 -9.96
C LEU A 45 -10.52 -3.51 -11.48
N LYS A 46 -9.98 -2.44 -12.04
CA LYS A 46 -9.82 -2.32 -13.50
C LYS A 46 -8.43 -2.72 -13.97
N ASN A 47 -7.50 -2.93 -13.05
CA ASN A 47 -6.10 -3.19 -13.36
C ASN A 47 -5.56 -4.27 -12.43
N LEU A 48 -4.41 -4.85 -12.80
CA LEU A 48 -3.74 -5.80 -11.93
C LEU A 48 -2.63 -5.09 -11.18
N PHE A 49 -2.62 -5.22 -9.86
CA PHE A 49 -1.58 -4.67 -9.00
C PHE A 49 -1.01 -5.76 -8.13
N ASP A 50 0.30 -5.72 -7.96
CA ASP A 50 0.99 -6.69 -7.11
C ASP A 50 0.98 -6.25 -5.66
N ILE A 51 1.05 -4.95 -5.43
CA ILE A 51 1.17 -4.37 -4.09
C ILE A 51 0.29 -3.14 -4.02
N VAL A 52 -0.36 -2.95 -2.87
CA VAL A 52 -1.11 -1.73 -2.55
C VAL A 52 -0.45 -1.10 -1.34
N LEU A 53 -0.12 0.17 -1.44
CA LEU A 53 0.46 0.96 -0.35
C LEU A 53 -0.56 2.03 0.02
N SER A 54 -1.15 1.93 1.20
CA SER A 54 -2.28 2.77 1.60
C SER A 54 -2.05 3.46 2.92
N ASP A 55 -2.48 4.71 3.01
CA ASP A 55 -2.54 5.41 4.29
C ASP A 55 -3.53 4.69 5.20
N TYR A 56 -3.28 4.73 6.50
CA TYR A 56 -4.18 4.16 7.50
C TYR A 56 -5.41 5.05 7.70
N GLU A 57 -5.18 6.34 7.85
CA GLU A 57 -6.26 7.29 8.16
C GLU A 57 -6.75 8.00 6.91
N MET A 58 -7.92 7.60 6.45
CA MET A 58 -8.57 8.21 5.29
C MET A 58 -10.05 8.45 5.60
N PRO A 59 -10.62 9.55 5.13
CA PRO A 59 -12.06 9.77 5.30
C PRO A 59 -12.86 8.65 4.62
N GLY A 60 -13.93 8.24 5.27
CA GLY A 60 -14.82 7.23 4.72
C GLY A 60 -14.32 5.82 4.96
N MET A 61 -13.37 5.37 4.20
CA MET A 61 -12.84 4.02 4.30
C MET A 61 -11.38 4.09 4.76
N ASP A 62 -11.09 3.62 5.99
CA ASP A 62 -9.71 3.62 6.47
C ASP A 62 -8.88 2.55 5.78
N GLY A 63 -7.56 2.58 6.03
CA GLY A 63 -6.62 1.69 5.35
C GLY A 63 -6.86 0.21 5.62
N VAL A 64 -7.29 -0.15 6.83
CA VAL A 64 -7.55 -1.56 7.14
C VAL A 64 -8.81 -2.05 6.44
N ALA A 65 -9.86 -1.23 6.43
CA ALA A 65 -11.08 -1.57 5.68
C ALA A 65 -10.78 -1.71 4.19
N PHE A 66 -9.96 -0.80 3.66
CA PHE A 66 -9.53 -0.85 2.27
C PHE A 66 -8.74 -2.13 1.99
N ALA A 67 -7.82 -2.50 2.89
CA ALA A 67 -7.04 -3.73 2.76
C ALA A 67 -7.94 -4.95 2.70
N CYS A 68 -8.98 -4.99 3.52
CA CYS A 68 -9.94 -6.09 3.50
C CYS A 68 -10.65 -6.19 2.16
N SER A 69 -11.05 -5.06 1.59
CA SER A 69 -11.69 -5.03 0.27
C SER A 69 -10.74 -5.53 -0.82
N ILE A 70 -9.47 -5.12 -0.76
CA ILE A 70 -8.47 -5.58 -1.71
C ILE A 70 -8.29 -7.11 -1.62
N LYS A 71 -8.15 -7.63 -0.41
CA LYS A 71 -7.94 -9.07 -0.22
C LYS A 71 -9.14 -9.90 -0.63
N ASN A 72 -10.36 -9.35 -0.49
CA ASN A 72 -11.55 -10.04 -0.95
C ASN A 72 -11.54 -10.22 -2.47
N SER A 73 -11.03 -9.22 -3.19
CA SER A 73 -10.95 -9.27 -4.65
C SER A 73 -9.71 -10.00 -5.15
N SER A 74 -8.60 -9.90 -4.41
CA SER A 74 -7.33 -10.46 -4.84
C SER A 74 -6.50 -10.86 -3.62
N PRO A 75 -6.67 -12.10 -3.13
CA PRO A 75 -5.95 -12.55 -1.93
C PRO A 75 -4.42 -12.54 -2.06
N ARG A 76 -3.91 -12.55 -3.29
CA ARG A 76 -2.47 -12.57 -3.53
C ARG A 76 -1.84 -11.19 -3.51
N THR A 77 -2.61 -10.14 -3.69
CA THR A 77 -2.09 -8.77 -3.64
C THR A 77 -1.62 -8.48 -2.23
N ARG A 78 -0.43 -7.92 -2.11
CA ARG A 78 0.13 -7.56 -0.80
C ARG A 78 -0.25 -6.13 -0.45
N VAL A 79 -0.55 -5.91 0.82
CA VAL A 79 -0.99 -4.60 1.30
C VAL A 79 -0.03 -4.11 2.38
N VAL A 80 0.51 -2.91 2.16
CA VAL A 80 1.37 -2.21 3.11
C VAL A 80 0.61 -0.97 3.58
N ILE A 81 0.54 -0.78 4.88
CA ILE A 81 -0.14 0.38 5.48
C ILE A 81 0.90 1.39 5.95
N MET A 82 0.67 2.66 5.62
CA MET A 82 1.46 3.80 6.13
C MET A 82 0.69 4.44 7.26
N THR A 83 1.31 4.66 8.41
CA THR A 83 0.61 5.25 9.54
C THR A 83 1.46 6.29 10.26
N GLY A 84 0.84 7.41 10.65
CA GLY A 84 1.45 8.39 11.54
C GLY A 84 1.08 8.13 12.99
N ALA A 85 0.19 7.18 13.26
CA ALA A 85 -0.33 6.93 14.62
C ALA A 85 0.42 5.82 15.36
N GLY A 86 1.43 5.22 14.74
CA GLY A 86 2.17 4.11 15.34
C GLY A 86 1.67 2.76 14.84
N LYS A 87 2.60 1.84 14.72
CA LYS A 87 2.29 0.52 14.15
C LYS A 87 1.32 -0.27 14.99
N GLU A 88 1.40 -0.12 16.32
CA GLU A 88 0.53 -0.85 17.24
C GLU A 88 -0.94 -0.54 17.01
N THR A 89 -1.24 0.70 16.64
CA THR A 89 -2.62 1.10 16.38
C THR A 89 -3.22 0.28 15.23
N VAL A 90 -2.43 0.05 14.19
CA VAL A 90 -2.89 -0.74 13.04
C VAL A 90 -2.97 -2.22 13.40
N PHE A 91 -1.94 -2.75 14.05
CA PHE A 91 -1.89 -4.16 14.40
C PHE A 91 -2.96 -4.54 15.42
N SER A 92 -3.38 -3.62 16.27
CA SER A 92 -4.44 -3.90 17.25
C SER A 92 -5.78 -4.22 16.58
N ARG A 93 -5.95 -3.84 15.31
CA ARG A 93 -7.13 -4.19 14.53
C ARG A 93 -7.14 -5.68 14.17
N LYS A 94 -6.04 -6.39 14.36
CA LYS A 94 -5.91 -7.84 14.15
C LYS A 94 -6.35 -8.27 12.76
N SER A 95 -6.07 -7.47 11.76
CA SER A 95 -6.48 -7.78 10.40
C SER A 95 -5.42 -8.62 9.70
N MET A 96 -5.85 -9.72 9.11
CA MET A 96 -4.98 -10.53 8.27
C MET A 96 -4.82 -9.95 6.87
N ALA A 97 -5.54 -8.87 6.58
CA ALA A 97 -5.47 -8.23 5.28
C ALA A 97 -4.23 -7.35 5.12
N VAL A 98 -3.58 -6.97 6.24
CA VAL A 98 -2.41 -6.11 6.22
C VAL A 98 -1.15 -6.95 6.31
N ASP A 99 -0.27 -6.83 5.30
CA ASP A 99 0.95 -7.63 5.24
C ASP A 99 2.13 -6.95 5.90
N GLU A 100 2.16 -5.62 5.90
CA GLU A 100 3.25 -4.86 6.51
C GLU A 100 2.76 -3.47 6.89
N VAL A 101 3.39 -2.86 7.89
CA VAL A 101 3.08 -1.50 8.33
C VAL A 101 4.36 -0.69 8.42
N ILE A 102 4.36 0.53 7.85
CA ILE A 102 5.49 1.45 8.00
C ILE A 102 5.00 2.74 8.66
N SER A 103 5.86 3.34 9.46
CA SER A 103 5.54 4.57 10.18
C SER A 103 5.97 5.80 9.40
N LYS A 104 5.11 6.81 9.34
CA LYS A 104 5.44 8.12 8.78
C LYS A 104 6.17 8.94 9.83
N PRO A 105 7.14 9.74 9.47
CA PRO A 105 7.77 9.82 8.14
C PRO A 105 8.73 8.67 7.90
N PHE A 106 8.92 8.30 6.65
CA PHE A 106 9.84 7.22 6.31
C PHE A 106 10.80 7.65 5.20
N THR A 107 11.92 6.96 5.13
CA THR A 107 12.95 7.23 4.12
C THR A 107 12.70 6.34 2.90
N LEU A 108 13.41 6.65 1.81
CA LEU A 108 13.39 5.81 0.62
C LEU A 108 13.84 4.38 0.95
N ALA A 109 14.86 4.25 1.81
CA ALA A 109 15.36 2.93 2.20
C ALA A 109 14.30 2.14 2.96
N GLU A 110 13.55 2.80 3.83
CA GLU A 110 12.51 2.13 4.62
C GLU A 110 11.36 1.65 3.76
N ILE A 111 10.92 2.46 2.79
CA ILE A 111 9.85 2.04 1.91
C ILE A 111 10.32 0.91 0.99
N ASP A 112 11.56 0.98 0.51
CA ASP A 112 12.12 -0.08 -0.31
C ASP A 112 12.19 -1.39 0.46
N GLU A 113 12.63 -1.35 1.70
CA GLU A 113 12.70 -2.54 2.55
C GLU A 113 11.31 -3.15 2.75
N ALA A 114 10.31 -2.31 3.00
CA ALA A 114 8.94 -2.80 3.18
C ALA A 114 8.41 -3.48 1.92
N ILE A 115 8.65 -2.87 0.76
CA ILE A 115 8.22 -3.44 -0.51
C ILE A 115 8.93 -4.77 -0.78
N GLN A 116 10.23 -4.85 -0.53
CA GLN A 116 10.98 -6.09 -0.70
C GLN A 116 10.47 -7.18 0.23
N SER A 117 10.16 -6.82 1.46
CA SER A 117 9.65 -7.76 2.45
C SER A 117 8.36 -8.45 1.98
N VAL A 118 7.40 -7.66 1.47
CA VAL A 118 6.14 -8.24 1.01
C VAL A 118 6.28 -8.93 -0.34
N SER A 119 7.21 -8.48 -1.18
CA SER A 119 7.48 -9.14 -2.47
C SER A 119 8.03 -10.54 -2.25
N ASP A 120 8.93 -10.69 -1.28
CA ASP A 120 9.48 -12.00 -0.94
C ASP A 120 8.39 -12.93 -0.42
N LYS A 121 7.47 -12.42 0.40
CA LYS A 121 6.32 -13.20 0.87
C LYS A 121 5.45 -13.64 -0.29
N ALA A 122 5.25 -12.77 -1.27
CA ALA A 122 4.43 -13.07 -2.43
C ALA A 122 5.01 -14.21 -3.28
N ILE A 123 6.33 -14.29 -3.36
CA ILE A 123 7.01 -15.35 -4.12
C ILE A 123 6.67 -16.74 -3.55
N PHE A 124 6.53 -16.84 -2.24
CA PHE A 124 6.29 -18.11 -1.56
C PHE A 124 4.82 -18.36 -1.23
N ALA A 125 3.95 -17.44 -1.57
CA ALA A 125 2.51 -17.62 -1.35
C ALA A 125 1.83 -18.34 -2.53
#